data_f95fe027aa2d1f4e6a0ccaeaa0f317ab
#
_entry.id   f95fe027aa2d1f4e6a0ccaeaa0f317ab
#
_cell.length_a   1.000
_cell.length_b   1.000
_cell.length_c   1.000
_cell.angle_alpha   90.00
_cell.angle_beta   90.00
_cell.angle_gamma   90.00
#
_symmetry.space_group_name_H-M   'P 1'
#
loop_
_entity.id
_entity.type
_entity.pdbx_description
1 polymer ?
#
loop_
_entity_poly.entity_id
_entity_poly.type
_entity_poly.pdbx_seq_one_letter_code
_entity_poly.pdbx_strand_id
1 'polypeptide(L)'
;PLSLPRIVAASSGALVGWGVNAALDLNLIRLIVPHIAAGDLPRALATAALVGALSGAIGSVTGTAIYRARGWSAGPVVKFLVGAVTLGLCLVAISKLASLAAAIGPGATAVSWAEVASASSWTLLAVVGLRAVATTAAVLAGGCGGLFVPLLAIGDLTGRALAPVLGVPSDLAAAAGAAGSIAGGYRLPLTAIAMVLTIGGPVPARLTCVTAVLFATGSGILAAYLLDRYVLHRRTASPAVS
;
A
#
# COMPACT_ATOMS: atom_id res chain seq x y z
N PRO A 1 -5.67 22.80 6.88
CA PRO A 1 -7.08 23.23 6.90
C PRO A 1 -7.72 22.91 5.55
N LEU A 2 -8.90 22.29 5.57
CA LEU A 2 -9.73 22.06 4.39
C LEU A 2 -10.28 23.41 3.96
N SER A 3 -9.84 23.93 2.82
CA SER A 3 -10.40 25.15 2.21
C SER A 3 -11.26 24.76 1.01
N LEU A 4 -12.33 25.53 0.77
CA LEU A 4 -13.25 25.28 -0.35
C LEU A 4 -12.52 25.15 -1.70
N PRO A 5 -11.53 25.98 -2.06
CA PRO A 5 -10.78 25.82 -3.31
C PRO A 5 -10.03 24.50 -3.41
N ARG A 6 -9.48 23.97 -2.29
CA ARG A 6 -8.79 22.67 -2.28
C ARG A 6 -9.75 21.52 -2.45
N ILE A 7 -10.93 21.60 -1.85
CA ILE A 7 -11.99 20.58 -2.02
C ILE A 7 -12.46 20.57 -3.48
N VAL A 8 -12.74 21.75 -4.05
CA VAL A 8 -13.17 21.86 -5.45
C VAL A 8 -12.08 21.34 -6.40
N ALA A 9 -10.83 21.73 -6.20
CA ALA A 9 -9.72 21.26 -7.04
C ALA A 9 -9.52 19.72 -6.93
N ALA A 10 -9.60 19.16 -5.72
CA ALA A 10 -9.50 17.72 -5.52
C ALA A 10 -10.67 16.97 -6.15
N SER A 11 -11.90 17.46 -5.98
CA SER A 11 -13.10 16.83 -6.54
C SER A 11 -13.13 16.91 -8.07
N SER A 12 -12.78 18.05 -8.65
CA SER A 12 -12.70 18.20 -10.11
C SER A 12 -11.60 17.32 -10.72
N GLY A 13 -10.42 17.26 -10.10
CA GLY A 13 -9.34 16.36 -10.51
C GLY A 13 -9.75 14.89 -10.43
N ALA A 14 -10.44 14.49 -9.38
CA ALA A 14 -10.94 13.12 -9.23
C ALA A 14 -11.99 12.77 -10.30
N LEU A 15 -12.94 13.68 -10.59
CA LEU A 15 -13.97 13.48 -11.61
C LEU A 15 -13.36 13.40 -13.01
N VAL A 16 -12.43 14.28 -13.35
CA VAL A 16 -11.72 14.24 -14.63
C VAL A 16 -10.90 12.96 -14.76
N GLY A 17 -10.13 12.60 -13.72
CA GLY A 17 -9.35 11.36 -13.70
C GLY A 17 -10.23 10.12 -13.85
N TRP A 18 -11.36 10.07 -13.18
CA TRP A 18 -12.34 9.00 -13.32
C TRP A 18 -12.92 8.95 -14.74
N GLY A 19 -13.31 10.09 -15.31
CA GLY A 19 -13.85 10.17 -16.66
C GLY A 19 -12.85 9.73 -17.74
N VAL A 20 -11.58 10.16 -17.62
CA VAL A 20 -10.50 9.72 -18.52
C VAL A 20 -10.24 8.21 -18.38
N ASN A 21 -10.19 7.70 -17.15
CA ASN A 21 -10.01 6.27 -16.90
C ASN A 21 -11.16 5.44 -17.49
N ALA A 22 -12.39 5.89 -17.32
CA ALA A 22 -13.58 5.23 -17.87
C ALA A 22 -13.61 5.29 -19.42
N ALA A 23 -13.20 6.40 -20.01
CA ALA A 23 -13.20 6.59 -21.48
C ALA A 23 -12.09 5.79 -22.18
N LEU A 24 -10.94 5.61 -21.53
CA LEU A 24 -9.77 4.95 -22.11
C LEU A 24 -9.57 3.51 -21.63
N ASP A 25 -10.46 3.00 -20.76
CA ASP A 25 -10.36 1.68 -20.10
C ASP A 25 -8.97 1.41 -19.50
N LEU A 26 -8.40 2.43 -18.87
CA LEU A 26 -7.06 2.38 -18.28
C LEU A 26 -7.08 1.58 -16.97
N ASN A 27 -7.17 0.27 -17.07
CA ASN A 27 -7.12 -0.64 -15.93
C ASN A 27 -5.66 -0.84 -15.45
N LEU A 28 -5.08 0.18 -14.85
CA LEU A 28 -3.68 0.13 -14.38
C LEU A 28 -3.45 -0.80 -13.20
N ILE A 29 -4.45 -0.95 -12.32
CA ILE A 29 -4.42 -1.87 -11.17
C ILE A 29 -5.86 -2.32 -10.93
N ARG A 30 -6.10 -3.62 -10.85
CA ARG A 30 -7.41 -4.18 -10.49
C ARG A 30 -7.36 -4.67 -9.05
N LEU A 31 -7.89 -3.91 -8.12
CA LEU A 31 -8.24 -4.39 -6.80
C LEU A 31 -9.70 -4.84 -6.84
N ILE A 32 -9.92 -6.13 -7.03
CA ILE A 32 -11.26 -6.72 -7.01
C ILE A 32 -11.63 -6.94 -5.56
N VAL A 33 -12.65 -6.22 -5.06
CA VAL A 33 -13.22 -6.55 -3.75
C VAL A 33 -14.35 -7.55 -3.97
N PRO A 34 -14.20 -8.81 -3.52
CA PRO A 34 -15.17 -9.86 -3.81
C PRO A 34 -16.50 -9.59 -3.13
N HIS A 35 -17.56 -10.22 -3.68
CA HIS A 35 -18.86 -10.21 -3.03
C HIS A 35 -18.80 -10.99 -1.72
N ILE A 36 -19.10 -10.33 -0.61
CA ILE A 36 -19.20 -10.93 0.71
C ILE A 36 -20.68 -11.24 0.99
N ALA A 37 -21.00 -12.52 1.21
CA ALA A 37 -22.33 -12.90 1.65
C ALA A 37 -22.59 -12.39 3.08
N ALA A 38 -23.86 -12.08 3.40
CA ALA A 38 -24.20 -11.51 4.71
C ALA A 38 -23.79 -12.42 5.89
N GLY A 39 -23.88 -13.74 5.71
CA GLY A 39 -23.47 -14.73 6.72
C GLY A 39 -21.97 -14.76 6.98
N ASP A 40 -21.14 -14.39 6.00
CA ASP A 40 -19.69 -14.38 6.10
C ASP A 40 -19.12 -13.01 6.54
N LEU A 41 -19.98 -12.02 6.69
CA LEU A 41 -19.59 -10.65 7.00
C LEU A 41 -18.74 -10.53 8.28
N PRO A 42 -19.07 -11.16 9.42
CA PRO A 42 -18.25 -11.07 10.63
C PRO A 42 -16.84 -11.60 10.41
N ARG A 43 -16.71 -12.73 9.71
CA ARG A 43 -15.40 -13.33 9.37
C ARG A 43 -14.61 -12.43 8.43
N ALA A 44 -15.27 -11.87 7.42
CA ALA A 44 -14.64 -10.95 6.48
C ALA A 44 -14.16 -9.66 7.16
N LEU A 45 -14.92 -9.09 8.09
CA LEU A 45 -14.53 -7.91 8.85
C LEU A 45 -13.38 -8.19 9.81
N ALA A 46 -13.40 -9.32 10.52
CA ALA A 46 -12.30 -9.74 11.38
C ALA A 46 -11.01 -9.94 10.58
N THR A 47 -11.10 -10.59 9.42
CA THR A 47 -9.97 -10.76 8.51
C THR A 47 -9.47 -9.43 7.98
N ALA A 48 -10.36 -8.56 7.52
CA ALA A 48 -10.00 -7.23 7.04
C ALA A 48 -9.29 -6.41 8.13
N ALA A 49 -9.76 -6.50 9.38
CA ALA A 49 -9.13 -5.83 10.51
C ALA A 49 -7.73 -6.40 10.79
N LEU A 50 -7.57 -7.72 10.80
CA LEU A 50 -6.28 -8.37 11.07
C LEU A 50 -5.26 -8.08 9.97
N VAL A 51 -5.65 -8.30 8.72
CA VAL A 51 -4.77 -8.04 7.55
C VAL A 51 -4.45 -6.55 7.46
N GLY A 52 -5.44 -5.69 7.68
CA GLY A 52 -5.26 -4.24 7.72
C GLY A 52 -4.26 -3.80 8.80
N ALA A 53 -4.35 -4.37 10.00
CA ALA A 53 -3.42 -4.08 11.10
C ALA A 53 -1.98 -4.50 10.76
N LEU A 54 -1.78 -5.73 10.27
CA LEU A 54 -0.45 -6.23 9.90
C LEU A 54 0.16 -5.43 8.74
N SER A 55 -0.62 -5.19 7.69
CA SER A 55 -0.17 -4.39 6.54
C SER A 55 0.06 -2.93 6.92
N GLY A 56 -0.75 -2.39 7.84
CA GLY A 56 -0.59 -1.05 8.39
C GLY A 56 0.71 -0.90 9.19
N ALA A 57 1.06 -1.91 9.98
CA ALA A 57 2.34 -1.97 10.68
C ALA A 57 3.52 -1.97 9.69
N ILE A 58 3.48 -2.82 8.65
CA ILE A 58 4.49 -2.86 7.59
C ILE A 58 4.57 -1.51 6.86
N GLY A 59 3.44 -0.92 6.52
CA GLY A 59 3.36 0.41 5.91
C GLY A 59 4.00 1.48 6.79
N SER A 60 3.73 1.47 8.11
CA SER A 60 4.32 2.41 9.07
C SER A 60 5.84 2.24 9.18
N VAL A 61 6.35 1.01 9.24
CA VAL A 61 7.79 0.73 9.24
C VAL A 61 8.43 1.27 7.96
N THR A 62 7.84 0.96 6.80
CA THR A 62 8.32 1.43 5.50
C THR A 62 8.29 2.97 5.42
N GLY A 63 7.21 3.61 5.83
CA GLY A 63 7.09 5.07 5.89
C GLY A 63 8.14 5.71 6.81
N THR A 64 8.42 5.09 7.95
CA THR A 64 9.46 5.53 8.88
C THR A 64 10.87 5.35 8.29
N ALA A 65 11.13 4.25 7.62
CA ALA A 65 12.39 4.00 6.93
C ALA A 65 12.64 5.06 5.83
N ILE A 66 11.62 5.37 5.04
CA ILE A 66 11.67 6.43 4.02
C ILE A 66 11.96 7.79 4.65
N TYR A 67 11.26 8.13 5.74
CA TYR A 67 11.48 9.39 6.46
C TYR A 67 12.92 9.50 6.97
N ARG A 68 13.45 8.44 7.58
CA ARG A 68 14.84 8.40 8.07
C ARG A 68 15.85 8.47 6.92
N ALA A 69 15.59 7.78 5.80
CA ALA A 69 16.44 7.84 4.62
C ALA A 69 16.54 9.26 4.04
N ARG A 70 15.45 10.01 3.99
CA ARG A 70 15.44 11.42 3.58
C ARG A 70 16.27 12.30 4.53
N GLY A 71 16.12 12.09 5.83
CA GLY A 71 16.82 12.86 6.88
C GLY A 71 18.27 12.45 7.12
N TRP A 72 18.80 11.44 6.41
CA TRP A 72 20.19 11.03 6.59
C TRP A 72 21.15 12.15 6.17
N SER A 73 22.16 12.47 7.00
CA SER A 73 23.08 13.59 6.82
C SER A 73 24.23 13.34 5.82
N ALA A 74 24.27 12.16 5.18
CA ALA A 74 25.30 11.85 4.19
C ALA A 74 25.20 12.76 2.95
N GLY A 75 26.33 12.98 2.28
CA GLY A 75 26.39 13.76 1.05
C GLY A 75 25.54 13.14 -0.09
N PRO A 76 25.11 13.94 -1.08
CA PRO A 76 24.18 13.49 -2.13
C PRO A 76 24.72 12.33 -2.95
N VAL A 77 26.02 12.32 -3.25
CA VAL A 77 26.67 11.22 -4.00
C VAL A 77 26.60 9.91 -3.22
N VAL A 78 26.88 9.94 -1.91
CA VAL A 78 26.83 8.76 -1.06
C VAL A 78 25.41 8.22 -0.98
N LYS A 79 24.41 9.10 -0.78
CA LYS A 79 22.99 8.70 -0.78
C LYS A 79 22.59 8.04 -2.10
N PHE A 80 23.00 8.64 -3.22
CA PHE A 80 22.71 8.11 -4.54
C PHE A 80 23.34 6.73 -4.73
N LEU A 81 24.63 6.57 -4.44
CA LEU A 81 25.34 5.29 -4.62
C LEU A 81 24.74 4.19 -3.73
N VAL A 82 24.57 4.46 -2.45
CA VAL A 82 23.97 3.49 -1.51
C VAL A 82 22.56 3.13 -1.92
N GLY A 83 21.75 4.12 -2.28
CA GLY A 83 20.37 3.89 -2.72
C GLY A 83 20.30 3.11 -4.03
N ALA A 84 21.12 3.48 -5.03
CA ALA A 84 21.13 2.82 -6.34
C ALA A 84 21.62 1.36 -6.24
N VAL A 85 22.69 1.10 -5.49
CA VAL A 85 23.21 -0.26 -5.28
C VAL A 85 22.16 -1.11 -4.54
N THR A 86 21.59 -0.60 -3.45
CA THR A 86 20.57 -1.33 -2.68
C THR A 86 19.33 -1.61 -3.53
N LEU A 87 18.86 -0.63 -4.30
CA LEU A 87 17.76 -0.81 -5.25
C LEU A 87 18.07 -1.90 -6.27
N GLY A 88 19.26 -1.84 -6.90
CA GLY A 88 19.68 -2.84 -7.88
C GLY A 88 19.72 -4.26 -7.30
N LEU A 89 20.29 -4.42 -6.11
CA LEU A 89 20.31 -5.71 -5.42
C LEU A 89 18.88 -6.23 -5.12
N CYS A 90 17.98 -5.37 -4.65
CA CYS A 90 16.59 -5.74 -4.42
C CYS A 90 15.89 -6.17 -5.72
N LEU A 91 16.09 -5.43 -6.83
CA LEU A 91 15.49 -5.78 -8.11
C LEU A 91 15.99 -7.14 -8.62
N VAL A 92 17.28 -7.41 -8.52
CA VAL A 92 17.86 -8.72 -8.88
C VAL A 92 17.29 -9.81 -7.96
N ALA A 93 17.25 -9.59 -6.65
CA ALA A 93 16.70 -10.56 -5.70
C ALA A 93 15.23 -10.89 -5.99
N ILE A 94 14.40 -9.87 -6.22
CA ILE A 94 12.98 -10.08 -6.55
C ILE A 94 12.83 -10.82 -7.89
N SER A 95 13.61 -10.44 -8.91
CA SER A 95 13.54 -11.08 -10.23
C SER A 95 13.91 -12.57 -10.19
N LYS A 96 14.83 -12.96 -9.30
CA LYS A 96 15.22 -14.36 -9.09
C LYS A 96 14.21 -15.14 -8.23
N LEU A 97 13.61 -14.47 -7.24
CA LEU A 97 12.70 -15.11 -6.30
C LEU A 97 11.29 -15.29 -6.89
N ALA A 98 10.87 -14.36 -7.72
CA ALA A 98 9.51 -14.27 -8.25
C ALA A 98 9.52 -14.14 -9.77
N SER A 99 9.60 -12.90 -10.26
CA SER A 99 9.68 -12.61 -11.68
C SER A 99 10.19 -11.18 -11.92
N LEU A 100 10.56 -10.90 -13.17
CA LEU A 100 10.91 -9.54 -13.56
C LEU A 100 9.71 -8.59 -13.41
N ALA A 101 8.50 -9.04 -13.68
CA ALA A 101 7.26 -8.25 -13.50
C ALA A 101 7.05 -7.84 -12.03
N ALA A 102 7.37 -8.73 -11.08
CA ALA A 102 7.30 -8.41 -9.65
C ALA A 102 8.39 -7.43 -9.20
N ALA A 103 9.52 -7.35 -9.93
CA ALA A 103 10.66 -6.49 -9.60
C ALA A 103 10.47 -5.05 -10.11
N ILE A 104 9.98 -4.88 -11.33
CA ILE A 104 9.96 -3.60 -12.05
C ILE A 104 8.78 -2.73 -11.61
N GLY A 105 8.99 -1.42 -11.72
CA GLY A 105 7.96 -0.40 -11.58
C GLY A 105 7.48 -0.14 -10.15
N PRO A 106 6.52 0.78 -9.99
CA PRO A 106 6.08 1.26 -8.68
C PRO A 106 5.25 0.21 -7.90
N GLY A 107 4.77 -0.86 -8.55
CA GLY A 107 4.02 -1.91 -7.87
C GLY A 107 2.84 -2.48 -8.64
N ALA A 108 2.29 -1.80 -9.64
CA ALA A 108 1.16 -2.30 -10.41
C ALA A 108 1.43 -3.67 -11.05
N THR A 109 2.59 -3.82 -11.68
CA THR A 109 3.04 -5.07 -12.28
C THR A 109 3.25 -6.19 -11.26
N ALA A 110 3.64 -5.84 -10.03
CA ALA A 110 3.77 -6.81 -8.95
C ALA A 110 2.42 -7.32 -8.45
N VAL A 111 1.41 -6.44 -8.36
CA VAL A 111 0.03 -6.82 -8.04
C VAL A 111 -0.52 -7.75 -9.12
N SER A 112 -0.44 -7.36 -10.39
CA SER A 112 -0.90 -8.20 -11.51
C SER A 112 -0.16 -9.55 -11.58
N TRP A 113 1.13 -9.58 -11.28
CA TRP A 113 1.88 -10.81 -11.16
C TRP A 113 1.31 -11.71 -10.04
N ALA A 114 1.05 -11.14 -8.87
CA ALA A 114 0.56 -11.89 -7.72
C ALA A 114 -0.87 -12.42 -7.90
N GLU A 115 -1.67 -11.80 -8.75
CA GLU A 115 -3.02 -12.28 -9.11
C GLU A 115 -2.98 -13.58 -9.91
N VAL A 116 -2.00 -13.72 -10.79
CA VAL A 116 -1.89 -14.86 -11.71
C VAL A 116 -0.94 -15.94 -11.20
N ALA A 117 0.08 -15.53 -10.41
CA ALA A 117 1.11 -16.46 -9.94
C ALA A 117 0.62 -17.30 -8.75
N SER A 118 0.84 -18.61 -8.84
CA SER A 118 0.65 -19.53 -7.69
C SER A 118 1.83 -19.42 -6.71
N ALA A 119 2.16 -18.21 -6.30
CA ALA A 119 3.30 -17.96 -5.42
C ALA A 119 2.99 -18.36 -3.98
N SER A 120 3.97 -18.97 -3.30
CA SER A 120 3.83 -19.32 -1.89
C SER A 120 3.72 -18.06 -1.02
N SER A 121 3.04 -18.17 0.14
CA SER A 121 2.96 -17.07 1.13
C SER A 121 4.35 -16.53 1.50
N TRP A 122 5.34 -17.40 1.63
CA TRP A 122 6.72 -17.01 1.94
C TRP A 122 7.37 -16.22 0.82
N THR A 123 7.16 -16.61 -0.45
CA THR A 123 7.63 -15.86 -1.62
C THR A 123 7.01 -14.46 -1.64
N LEU A 124 5.70 -14.36 -1.41
CA LEU A 124 5.00 -13.08 -1.36
C LEU A 124 5.55 -12.18 -0.24
N LEU A 125 5.73 -12.72 0.98
CA LEU A 125 6.29 -11.97 2.11
C LEU A 125 7.75 -11.53 1.86
N ALA A 126 8.56 -12.37 1.24
CA ALA A 126 9.93 -12.00 0.85
C ALA A 126 9.93 -10.85 -0.17
N VAL A 127 9.04 -10.90 -1.16
CA VAL A 127 8.85 -9.81 -2.14
C VAL A 127 8.37 -8.53 -1.43
N VAL A 128 7.45 -8.62 -0.48
CA VAL A 128 7.00 -7.48 0.36
C VAL A 128 8.20 -6.81 1.04
N GLY A 129 9.03 -7.58 1.73
CA GLY A 129 10.21 -7.05 2.42
C GLY A 129 11.21 -6.39 1.47
N LEU A 130 11.52 -7.06 0.36
CA LEU A 130 12.43 -6.53 -0.65
C LEU A 130 11.87 -5.27 -1.32
N ARG A 131 10.57 -5.20 -1.59
CA ARG A 131 9.93 -3.99 -2.15
C ARG A 131 9.91 -2.84 -1.17
N ALA A 132 9.72 -3.09 0.13
CA ALA A 132 9.81 -2.05 1.15
C ALA A 132 11.23 -1.44 1.20
N VAL A 133 12.25 -2.30 1.15
CA VAL A 133 13.66 -1.87 1.07
C VAL A 133 13.94 -1.14 -0.24
N ALA A 134 13.49 -1.68 -1.38
CA ALA A 134 13.67 -1.07 -2.71
C ALA A 134 13.04 0.32 -2.80
N THR A 135 11.81 0.48 -2.27
CA THR A 135 11.12 1.77 -2.22
C THR A 135 11.90 2.79 -1.37
N THR A 136 12.40 2.36 -0.22
CA THR A 136 13.22 3.20 0.66
C THR A 136 14.53 3.59 -0.03
N ALA A 137 15.19 2.65 -0.70
CA ALA A 137 16.44 2.84 -1.43
C ALA A 137 16.26 3.79 -2.63
N ALA A 138 15.14 3.67 -3.37
CA ALA A 138 14.81 4.59 -4.46
C ALA A 138 14.68 6.03 -3.97
N VAL A 139 14.02 6.24 -2.83
CA VAL A 139 13.89 7.57 -2.21
C VAL A 139 15.25 8.08 -1.72
N LEU A 140 16.09 7.20 -1.15
CA LEU A 140 17.43 7.55 -0.71
C LEU A 140 18.31 7.99 -1.90
N ALA A 141 18.16 7.34 -3.05
CA ALA A 141 18.87 7.69 -4.29
C ALA A 141 18.38 9.02 -4.91
N GLY A 142 17.41 9.70 -4.31
CA GLY A 142 16.87 10.95 -4.83
C GLY A 142 15.63 10.78 -5.72
N GLY A 143 15.04 9.60 -5.74
CA GLY A 143 13.81 9.35 -6.50
C GLY A 143 12.65 10.21 -5.99
N CYS A 144 12.07 10.98 -6.91
CA CYS A 144 10.91 11.84 -6.66
C CYS A 144 9.68 11.19 -7.28
N GLY A 145 9.03 10.28 -6.60
CA GLY A 145 7.83 9.60 -7.08
C GLY A 145 6.72 9.51 -6.04
N GLY A 146 5.52 9.19 -6.49
CA GLY A 146 4.40 8.87 -5.59
C GLY A 146 4.68 7.56 -4.86
N LEU A 147 4.53 7.57 -3.54
CA LEU A 147 4.75 6.38 -2.71
C LEU A 147 3.44 5.61 -2.44
N PHE A 148 2.30 6.10 -2.95
CA PHE A 148 1.00 5.44 -2.75
C PHE A 148 0.97 4.06 -3.41
N VAL A 149 1.36 3.96 -4.68
CA VAL A 149 1.35 2.69 -5.42
C VAL A 149 2.34 1.67 -4.83
N PRO A 150 3.58 2.04 -4.46
CA PRO A 150 4.46 1.13 -3.71
C PRO A 150 3.85 0.60 -2.40
N LEU A 151 3.24 1.46 -1.59
CA LEU A 151 2.59 1.02 -0.35
C LEU A 151 1.34 0.18 -0.59
N LEU A 152 0.54 0.52 -1.62
CA LEU A 152 -0.57 -0.30 -2.06
C LEU A 152 -0.09 -1.71 -2.42
N ALA A 153 0.94 -1.84 -3.25
CA ALA A 153 1.48 -3.13 -3.66
C ALA A 153 2.05 -3.94 -2.48
N ILE A 154 2.76 -3.28 -1.56
CA ILE A 154 3.24 -3.92 -0.33
C ILE A 154 2.08 -4.47 0.48
N GLY A 155 1.00 -3.70 0.61
CA GLY A 155 -0.21 -4.12 1.33
C GLY A 155 -0.97 -5.24 0.62
N ASP A 156 -1.18 -5.13 -0.69
CA ASP A 156 -1.83 -6.16 -1.52
C ASP A 156 -1.10 -7.51 -1.38
N LEU A 157 0.20 -7.53 -1.63
CA LEU A 157 1.02 -8.72 -1.52
C LEU A 157 1.00 -9.31 -0.09
N THR A 158 0.97 -8.47 0.94
CA THR A 158 0.83 -8.91 2.33
C THR A 158 -0.51 -9.60 2.55
N GLY A 159 -1.59 -9.01 2.05
CA GLY A 159 -2.93 -9.59 2.13
C GLY A 159 -3.00 -10.94 1.41
N ARG A 160 -2.51 -11.03 0.18
CA ARG A 160 -2.46 -12.28 -0.58
C ARG A 160 -1.63 -13.35 0.11
N ALA A 161 -0.51 -12.98 0.75
CA ALA A 161 0.31 -13.91 1.51
C ALA A 161 -0.43 -14.50 2.73
N LEU A 162 -1.28 -13.72 3.37
CA LEU A 162 -2.04 -14.13 4.56
C LEU A 162 -3.36 -14.85 4.21
N ALA A 163 -3.90 -14.66 3.02
CA ALA A 163 -5.18 -15.21 2.61
C ALA A 163 -5.29 -16.75 2.77
N PRO A 164 -4.30 -17.57 2.35
CA PRO A 164 -4.37 -19.02 2.53
C PRO A 164 -4.39 -19.44 4.01
N VAL A 165 -3.62 -18.75 4.85
CA VAL A 165 -3.52 -19.02 6.29
C VAL A 165 -4.84 -18.70 7.00
N LEU A 166 -5.52 -17.65 6.56
CA LEU A 166 -6.79 -17.19 7.13
C LEU A 166 -8.00 -17.91 6.51
N GLY A 167 -7.79 -18.66 5.43
CA GLY A 167 -8.85 -19.36 4.69
C GLY A 167 -9.91 -18.41 4.12
N VAL A 168 -9.48 -17.28 3.55
CA VAL A 168 -10.35 -16.24 2.99
C VAL A 168 -10.01 -15.96 1.53
N PRO A 169 -10.93 -15.33 0.76
CA PRO A 169 -10.66 -14.93 -0.61
C PRO A 169 -9.42 -14.01 -0.68
N SER A 170 -8.52 -14.32 -1.62
CA SER A 170 -7.27 -13.59 -1.82
C SER A 170 -7.51 -12.10 -2.09
N ASP A 171 -8.53 -11.78 -2.89
CA ASP A 171 -8.85 -10.39 -3.26
C ASP A 171 -9.36 -9.57 -2.07
N LEU A 172 -10.13 -10.17 -1.15
CA LEU A 172 -10.55 -9.50 0.08
C LEU A 172 -9.34 -9.15 0.94
N ALA A 173 -8.42 -10.12 1.13
CA ALA A 173 -7.22 -9.90 1.92
C ALA A 173 -6.28 -8.88 1.25
N ALA A 174 -6.16 -8.93 -0.09
CA ALA A 174 -5.39 -7.97 -0.87
C ALA A 174 -5.91 -6.53 -0.71
N ALA A 175 -7.21 -6.32 -0.89
CA ALA A 175 -7.83 -5.01 -0.72
C ALA A 175 -7.69 -4.47 0.72
N ALA A 176 -7.90 -5.35 1.72
CA ALA A 176 -7.70 -5.00 3.13
C ALA A 176 -6.23 -4.65 3.42
N GLY A 177 -5.30 -5.42 2.86
CA GLY A 177 -3.87 -5.16 2.99
C GLY A 177 -3.45 -3.83 2.36
N ALA A 178 -3.91 -3.55 1.15
CA ALA A 178 -3.66 -2.29 0.46
C ALA A 178 -4.16 -1.09 1.25
N ALA A 179 -5.41 -1.14 1.75
CA ALA A 179 -6.00 -0.09 2.57
C ALA A 179 -5.21 0.14 3.87
N GLY A 180 -4.88 -0.95 4.59
CA GLY A 180 -4.11 -0.89 5.83
C GLY A 180 -2.72 -0.31 5.63
N SER A 181 -1.98 -0.76 4.60
CA SER A 181 -0.62 -0.30 4.30
C SER A 181 -0.55 1.18 3.94
N ILE A 182 -1.47 1.68 3.09
CA ILE A 182 -1.54 3.10 2.75
C ILE A 182 -1.89 3.91 4.00
N ALA A 183 -2.90 3.47 4.76
CA ALA A 183 -3.35 4.17 5.96
C ALA A 183 -2.24 4.24 7.02
N GLY A 184 -1.52 3.15 7.26
CA GLY A 184 -0.42 3.09 8.20
C GLY A 184 0.81 3.87 7.76
N GLY A 185 1.18 3.78 6.47
CA GLY A 185 2.36 4.42 5.92
C GLY A 185 2.25 5.94 5.80
N TYR A 186 1.12 6.42 5.30
CA TYR A 186 0.88 7.86 5.07
C TYR A 186 0.06 8.54 6.14
N ARG A 187 -0.69 7.78 6.97
CA ARG A 187 -1.67 8.28 7.95
C ARG A 187 -2.78 9.11 7.32
N LEU A 188 -3.17 8.73 6.12
CA LEU A 188 -4.23 9.36 5.34
C LEU A 188 -5.39 8.36 5.13
N PRO A 189 -6.26 8.17 6.15
CA PRO A 189 -7.33 7.15 6.10
C PRO A 189 -8.30 7.36 4.97
N LEU A 190 -8.76 8.58 4.78
CA LEU A 190 -9.73 8.89 3.72
C LEU A 190 -9.15 8.64 2.32
N THR A 191 -7.87 8.95 2.13
CA THR A 191 -7.18 8.67 0.86
C THR A 191 -7.03 7.17 0.64
N ALA A 192 -6.70 6.39 1.68
CA ALA A 192 -6.60 4.95 1.59
C ALA A 192 -7.94 4.32 1.19
N ILE A 193 -9.04 4.73 1.82
CA ILE A 193 -10.39 4.26 1.51
C ILE A 193 -10.76 4.64 0.07
N ALA A 194 -10.60 5.91 -0.29
CA ALA A 194 -10.94 6.39 -1.62
C ALA A 194 -10.14 5.66 -2.70
N MET A 195 -8.82 5.50 -2.53
CA MET A 195 -7.98 4.80 -3.50
C MET A 195 -8.38 3.35 -3.69
N VAL A 196 -8.57 2.60 -2.60
CA VAL A 196 -8.91 1.18 -2.70
C VAL A 196 -10.28 0.97 -3.32
N LEU A 197 -11.25 1.82 -3.01
CA LEU A 197 -12.60 1.72 -3.58
C LEU A 197 -12.68 2.18 -5.04
N THR A 198 -11.83 3.12 -5.47
CA THR A 198 -11.86 3.66 -6.84
C THR A 198 -10.98 2.88 -7.82
N ILE A 199 -9.89 2.27 -7.36
CA ILE A 199 -8.98 1.48 -8.21
C ILE A 199 -9.62 0.16 -8.65
N GLY A 200 -10.61 -0.34 -7.91
CA GLY A 200 -11.31 -1.59 -8.22
C GLY A 200 -12.21 -1.57 -9.48
N GLY A 201 -12.27 -0.47 -10.21
CA GLY A 201 -13.09 -0.33 -11.42
C GLY A 201 -14.56 0.06 -11.14
N PRO A 202 -15.42 0.14 -12.16
CA PRO A 202 -16.76 0.69 -12.08
C PRO A 202 -17.80 -0.20 -11.38
N VAL A 203 -17.38 -1.27 -10.71
CA VAL A 203 -18.31 -2.13 -9.95
C VAL A 203 -18.84 -1.32 -8.77
N PRO A 204 -20.17 -1.19 -8.60
CA PRO A 204 -20.72 -0.44 -7.48
C PRO A 204 -20.21 -1.05 -6.17
N ALA A 205 -19.48 -0.23 -5.40
CA ALA A 205 -18.95 -0.65 -4.12
C ALA A 205 -20.10 -1.05 -3.20
N ARG A 206 -20.29 -2.35 -2.97
CA ARG A 206 -21.34 -2.83 -2.07
C ARG A 206 -20.99 -2.41 -0.65
N LEU A 207 -22.00 -2.16 0.17
CA LEU A 207 -21.84 -1.72 1.56
C LEU A 207 -20.89 -2.65 2.34
N THR A 208 -20.96 -3.96 2.10
CA THR A 208 -20.06 -4.96 2.70
C THR A 208 -18.59 -4.75 2.36
N CYS A 209 -18.30 -4.35 1.13
CA CYS A 209 -16.93 -4.05 0.68
C CYS A 209 -16.41 -2.75 1.33
N VAL A 210 -17.26 -1.74 1.36
CA VAL A 210 -16.93 -0.45 2.00
C VAL A 210 -16.63 -0.65 3.48
N THR A 211 -17.46 -1.43 4.19
CA THR A 211 -17.22 -1.74 5.61
C THR A 211 -15.92 -2.50 5.84
N ALA A 212 -15.59 -3.49 5.01
CA ALA A 212 -14.32 -4.23 5.11
C ALA A 212 -13.10 -3.29 4.92
N VAL A 213 -13.14 -2.40 3.94
CA VAL A 213 -12.07 -1.41 3.70
C VAL A 213 -11.97 -0.41 4.86
N LEU A 214 -13.11 0.02 5.43
CA LEU A 214 -13.12 0.89 6.62
C LEU A 214 -12.47 0.21 7.83
N PHE A 215 -12.80 -1.05 8.10
CA PHE A 215 -12.21 -1.83 9.19
C PHE A 215 -10.71 -2.03 8.98
N ALA A 216 -10.27 -2.38 7.77
CA ALA A 216 -8.86 -2.52 7.43
C ALA A 216 -8.08 -1.21 7.60
N THR A 217 -8.66 -0.10 7.15
CA THR A 217 -8.07 1.23 7.28
C THR A 217 -7.94 1.64 8.75
N GLY A 218 -9.01 1.48 9.52
CA GLY A 218 -9.04 1.81 10.95
C GLY A 218 -8.04 1.00 11.76
N SER A 219 -7.99 -0.31 11.55
CA SER A 219 -7.04 -1.20 12.23
C SER A 219 -5.59 -0.93 11.79
N GLY A 220 -5.36 -0.61 10.52
CA GLY A 220 -4.05 -0.24 9.98
C GLY A 220 -3.49 1.02 10.63
N ILE A 221 -4.31 2.05 10.80
CA ILE A 221 -3.91 3.27 11.53
C ILE A 221 -3.66 2.99 12.99
N LEU A 222 -4.52 2.21 13.64
CA LEU A 222 -4.34 1.86 15.04
C LEU A 222 -3.02 1.12 15.25
N ALA A 223 -2.74 0.12 14.41
CA ALA A 223 -1.47 -0.62 14.46
C ALA A 223 -0.26 0.29 14.23
N ALA A 224 -0.34 1.20 13.26
CA ALA A 224 0.70 2.18 13.01
C ALA A 224 0.91 3.11 14.20
N TYR A 225 -0.17 3.59 14.82
CA TYR A 225 -0.09 4.45 16.00
C TYR A 225 0.56 3.74 17.20
N LEU A 226 0.14 2.50 17.46
CA LEU A 226 0.72 1.69 18.54
C LEU A 226 2.20 1.40 18.30
N LEU A 227 2.56 1.04 17.06
CA LEU A 227 3.94 0.79 16.68
C LEU A 227 4.82 2.04 16.86
N ASP A 228 4.33 3.20 16.45
CA ASP A 228 5.06 4.46 16.61
C ASP A 228 5.24 4.83 18.09
N ARG A 229 4.21 4.63 18.89
CA ARG A 229 4.22 4.98 20.30
C ARG A 229 5.17 4.07 21.10
N TYR A 230 5.13 2.77 20.86
CA TYR A 230 5.81 1.78 21.70
C TYR A 230 7.13 1.27 21.13
N VAL A 231 7.32 1.31 19.81
CA VAL A 231 8.50 0.70 19.16
C VAL A 231 9.36 1.74 18.44
N LEU A 232 8.76 2.57 17.60
CA LEU A 232 9.52 3.47 16.73
C LEU A 232 9.90 4.79 17.42
N HIS A 233 9.31 5.10 18.58
CA HIS A 233 9.54 6.34 19.34
C HIS A 233 9.49 7.58 18.44
N ARG A 234 8.56 7.58 17.48
CA ARG A 234 8.35 8.71 16.58
C ARG A 234 7.79 9.87 17.41
N ARG A 235 8.66 10.78 17.82
CA ARG A 235 8.17 12.06 18.33
C ARG A 235 7.32 12.68 17.25
N THR A 236 6.09 13.01 17.57
CA THR A 236 5.20 13.82 16.75
C THR A 236 5.81 15.22 16.66
N ALA A 237 6.83 15.39 15.83
CA ALA A 237 7.24 16.69 15.39
C ALA A 237 6.09 17.20 14.51
N SER A 238 5.22 18.02 15.09
CA SER A 238 4.34 18.90 14.34
C SER A 238 5.22 19.62 13.30
N PRO A 239 4.88 19.59 12.00
CA PRO A 239 5.57 20.43 11.06
C PRO A 239 5.31 21.87 11.52
N ALA A 240 6.35 22.52 12.01
CA ALA A 240 6.34 23.98 12.13
C ALA A 240 6.14 24.48 10.71
N VAL A 241 4.94 24.99 10.46
CA VAL A 241 4.61 25.73 9.26
C VAL A 241 5.34 27.06 9.40
N SER A 242 6.49 27.17 8.76
CA SER A 242 7.14 28.44 8.46
C SER A 242 6.83 28.83 7.02
#